data_18fbf21965ee894f3615044301f606dd
#
_entry.id   18fbf21965ee894f3615044301f606dd
#
_cell.length_a   1.000
_cell.length_b   1.000
_cell.length_c   1.000
_cell.angle_alpha   90.00
_cell.angle_beta   90.00
_cell.angle_gamma   90.00
#
_symmetry.space_group_name_H-M   'P 1'
#
loop_
_entity.id
_entity.type
_entity.pdbx_description
1 polymer ?
#
loop_
_entity_poly.entity_id
_entity_poly.type
_entity_poly.pdbx_seq_one_letter_code
_entity_poly.pdbx_strand_id
1 'polypeptide(L)'
;MRMDGKQLDDESDDALAGLARTGSGAAFAVLVTRHRGAVCVIARNMCATLREAEQALQQTFLSAWRDVRDFPAGTSFTTWLYRIAMSTALAQRQRERGRPSYSLEPFLPAFDRAGRLVASEGRWRDVDGTIVEEMEITGVLREALECIDDHARAAFVLRDLLELPLDEAGAILETSPGVIRRETHRVRLMLRGLIDRL
;
A
#
# COMPACT_ATOMS: atom_id res chain seq x y z
N MET A 1 -4.22 -28.72 -24.25
CA MET A 1 -5.06 -27.75 -24.96
C MET A 1 -4.50 -26.37 -24.60
N ARG A 2 -3.78 -25.70 -25.54
CA ARG A 2 -3.29 -24.33 -25.29
C ARG A 2 -4.49 -23.38 -25.44
N MET A 3 -4.86 -22.71 -24.36
CA MET A 3 -5.84 -21.62 -24.42
C MET A 3 -5.21 -20.44 -25.15
N ASP A 4 -5.91 -19.84 -26.09
CA ASP A 4 -5.47 -18.62 -26.78
C ASP A 4 -5.39 -17.45 -25.81
N GLY A 5 -4.39 -16.56 -25.97
CA GLY A 5 -4.15 -15.43 -25.07
C GLY A 5 -5.39 -14.56 -24.82
N LYS A 6 -6.24 -14.37 -25.83
CA LYS A 6 -7.48 -13.60 -25.71
C LYS A 6 -8.53 -14.24 -24.78
N GLN A 7 -8.49 -15.56 -24.63
CA GLN A 7 -9.39 -16.29 -23.73
C GLN A 7 -8.95 -16.20 -22.26
N LEU A 8 -7.65 -15.97 -22.00
CA LEU A 8 -7.11 -15.79 -20.66
C LEU A 8 -7.42 -14.40 -20.10
N ASP A 9 -7.55 -13.39 -20.96
CA ASP A 9 -7.83 -12.01 -20.52
C ASP A 9 -9.24 -11.85 -19.90
N ASP A 10 -10.18 -12.74 -20.24
CA ASP A 10 -11.55 -12.71 -19.71
C ASP A 10 -11.73 -13.57 -18.44
N GLU A 11 -10.73 -14.38 -18.07
CA GLU A 11 -10.79 -15.25 -16.88
C GLU A 11 -10.62 -14.45 -15.57
N SER A 12 -11.24 -14.97 -14.50
CA SER A 12 -11.03 -14.41 -13.15
C SER A 12 -9.61 -14.65 -12.64
N ASP A 13 -9.13 -13.81 -11.72
CA ASP A 13 -7.79 -13.94 -11.13
C ASP A 13 -7.60 -15.30 -10.44
N ASP A 14 -8.64 -15.82 -9.77
CA ASP A 14 -8.57 -17.12 -9.11
C ASP A 14 -8.52 -18.27 -10.12
N ALA A 15 -9.21 -18.16 -11.26
CA ALA A 15 -9.11 -19.13 -12.36
C ALA A 15 -7.72 -19.10 -12.99
N LEU A 16 -7.17 -17.91 -13.26
CA LEU A 16 -5.82 -17.73 -13.76
C LEU A 16 -4.77 -18.28 -12.78
N ALA A 17 -4.95 -18.04 -11.48
CA ALA A 17 -4.08 -18.61 -10.44
C ALA A 17 -4.14 -20.15 -10.44
N GLY A 18 -5.33 -20.73 -10.62
CA GLY A 18 -5.51 -22.16 -10.81
C GLY A 18 -4.72 -22.71 -12.00
N LEU A 19 -4.74 -22.02 -13.15
CA LEU A 19 -3.93 -22.38 -14.32
C LEU A 19 -2.43 -22.17 -14.06
N ALA A 20 -2.03 -21.11 -13.39
CA ALA A 20 -0.64 -20.87 -13.04
C ALA A 20 -0.08 -21.96 -12.11
N ARG A 21 -0.89 -22.47 -11.15
CA ARG A 21 -0.54 -23.62 -10.30
C ARG A 21 -0.14 -24.87 -11.11
N THR A 22 -0.77 -25.09 -12.25
CA THR A 22 -0.44 -26.20 -13.15
C THR A 22 0.73 -25.89 -14.10
N GLY A 23 1.37 -24.73 -13.95
CA GLY A 23 2.56 -24.33 -14.72
C GLY A 23 2.28 -23.43 -15.93
N SER A 24 1.07 -22.86 -16.07
CA SER A 24 0.76 -21.93 -17.16
C SER A 24 1.42 -20.58 -16.94
N GLY A 25 2.58 -20.34 -17.56
CA GLY A 25 3.24 -19.05 -17.56
C GLY A 25 2.41 -17.95 -18.25
N ALA A 26 1.59 -18.31 -19.24
CA ALA A 26 0.71 -17.36 -19.91
C ALA A 26 -0.39 -16.82 -18.96
N ALA A 27 -1.02 -17.68 -18.17
CA ALA A 27 -1.99 -17.27 -17.16
C ALA A 27 -1.34 -16.36 -16.09
N PHE A 28 -0.14 -16.71 -15.64
CA PHE A 28 0.58 -15.86 -14.68
C PHE A 28 0.98 -14.51 -15.29
N ALA A 29 1.34 -14.44 -16.57
CA ALA A 29 1.66 -13.17 -17.24
C ALA A 29 0.45 -12.22 -17.27
N VAL A 30 -0.77 -12.72 -17.44
CA VAL A 30 -2.00 -11.93 -17.34
C VAL A 30 -2.16 -11.38 -15.93
N LEU A 31 -1.96 -12.21 -14.90
CA LEU A 31 -2.00 -11.78 -13.49
C LEU A 31 -0.98 -10.68 -13.20
N VAL A 32 0.26 -10.83 -13.70
CA VAL A 32 1.30 -9.79 -13.58
C VAL A 32 0.83 -8.48 -14.21
N THR A 33 0.27 -8.53 -15.42
CA THR A 33 -0.21 -7.34 -16.13
C THR A 33 -1.31 -6.63 -15.36
N ARG A 34 -2.28 -7.36 -14.78
CA ARG A 34 -3.39 -6.80 -14.01
C ARG A 34 -2.93 -6.16 -12.70
N HIS A 35 -2.04 -6.83 -11.99
CA HIS A 35 -1.67 -6.44 -10.62
C HIS A 35 -0.41 -5.56 -10.52
N ARG A 36 0.36 -5.41 -11.60
CA ARG A 36 1.63 -4.66 -11.56
C ARG A 36 1.46 -3.23 -11.05
N GLY A 37 0.34 -2.58 -11.38
CA GLY A 37 0.04 -1.21 -10.95
C GLY A 37 -0.11 -1.13 -9.42
N ALA A 38 -0.95 -1.98 -8.85
CA ALA A 38 -1.17 -2.03 -7.41
C ALA A 38 0.10 -2.44 -6.63
N VAL A 39 0.83 -3.45 -7.11
CA VAL A 39 2.12 -3.85 -6.51
C VAL A 39 3.15 -2.71 -6.59
N CYS A 40 3.16 -1.94 -7.68
CA CYS A 40 4.00 -0.75 -7.80
C CYS A 40 3.61 0.33 -6.78
N VAL A 41 2.30 0.57 -6.55
CA VAL A 41 1.82 1.52 -5.52
C VAL A 41 2.29 1.07 -4.13
N ILE A 42 2.15 -0.22 -3.79
CA ILE A 42 2.66 -0.77 -2.52
C ILE A 42 4.16 -0.51 -2.40
N ALA A 43 4.94 -0.94 -3.39
CA ALA A 43 6.40 -0.83 -3.35
C ALA A 43 6.87 0.63 -3.22
N ARG A 44 6.30 1.55 -4.02
CA ARG A 44 6.70 2.97 -4.03
C ARG A 44 6.38 3.70 -2.73
N ASN A 45 5.31 3.31 -2.04
CA ASN A 45 4.88 3.96 -0.80
C ASN A 45 5.44 3.29 0.45
N MET A 46 5.94 2.06 0.34
CA MET A 46 6.57 1.35 1.47
C MET A 46 8.10 1.45 1.47
N CYS A 47 8.75 1.57 0.31
CA CYS A 47 10.21 1.69 0.18
C CYS A 47 10.66 3.16 0.22
N ALA A 48 11.90 3.40 0.66
CA ALA A 48 12.44 4.74 0.79
C ALA A 48 12.92 5.32 -0.57
N THR A 49 13.43 4.46 -1.45
CA THR A 49 13.97 4.86 -2.76
C THR A 49 13.26 4.17 -3.91
N LEU A 50 13.30 4.79 -5.10
CA LEU A 50 12.74 4.21 -6.33
C LEU A 50 13.41 2.87 -6.67
N ARG A 51 14.73 2.78 -6.47
CA ARG A 51 15.51 1.55 -6.70
C ARG A 51 15.02 0.40 -5.83
N GLU A 52 14.78 0.65 -4.55
CA GLU A 52 14.23 -0.35 -3.64
C GLU A 52 12.82 -0.77 -4.05
N ALA A 53 11.99 0.19 -4.46
CA ALA A 53 10.64 -0.09 -4.94
C ALA A 53 10.64 -0.99 -6.18
N GLU A 54 11.54 -0.74 -7.13
CA GLU A 54 11.73 -1.60 -8.31
C GLU A 54 12.19 -3.01 -7.92
N GLN A 55 13.13 -3.12 -6.99
CA GLN A 55 13.58 -4.40 -6.47
C GLN A 55 12.46 -5.15 -5.75
N ALA A 56 11.67 -4.47 -4.92
CA ALA A 56 10.53 -5.06 -4.23
C ALA A 56 9.45 -5.54 -5.22
N LEU A 57 9.17 -4.74 -6.26
CA LEU A 57 8.24 -5.11 -7.33
C LEU A 57 8.68 -6.39 -8.04
N GLN A 58 9.95 -6.47 -8.48
CA GLN A 58 10.49 -7.64 -9.15
C GLN A 58 10.48 -8.87 -8.21
N GLN A 59 10.94 -8.70 -6.99
CA GLN A 59 11.00 -9.78 -6.00
C GLN A 59 9.60 -10.31 -5.66
N THR A 60 8.59 -9.45 -5.60
CA THR A 60 7.20 -9.85 -5.38
C THR A 60 6.73 -10.83 -6.44
N PHE A 61 6.87 -10.51 -7.72
CA PHE A 61 6.40 -11.40 -8.79
C PHE A 61 7.26 -12.65 -8.94
N LEU A 62 8.56 -12.58 -8.67
CA LEU A 62 9.42 -13.76 -8.65
C LEU A 62 9.02 -14.72 -7.53
N SER A 63 8.76 -14.20 -6.33
CA SER A 63 8.26 -15.00 -5.21
C SER A 63 6.88 -15.58 -5.51
N ALA A 64 5.96 -14.75 -6.02
CA ALA A 64 4.63 -15.20 -6.39
C ALA A 64 4.67 -16.33 -7.44
N TRP A 65 5.51 -16.22 -8.47
CA TRP A 65 5.68 -17.29 -9.48
C TRP A 65 6.22 -18.58 -8.88
N ARG A 66 7.23 -18.48 -8.01
CA ARG A 66 7.82 -19.64 -7.34
C ARG A 66 6.80 -20.34 -6.43
N ASP A 67 6.04 -19.55 -5.69
CA ASP A 67 5.20 -20.03 -4.59
C ASP A 67 3.72 -20.24 -5.03
N VAL A 68 3.34 -19.92 -6.31
CA VAL A 68 1.96 -20.07 -6.82
C VAL A 68 1.44 -21.50 -6.77
N ARG A 69 2.32 -22.49 -6.78
CA ARG A 69 1.93 -23.91 -6.65
C ARG A 69 1.31 -24.23 -5.30
N ASP A 70 1.74 -23.51 -4.27
CA ASP A 70 1.28 -23.64 -2.88
C ASP A 70 0.23 -22.59 -2.52
N PHE A 71 -0.33 -21.90 -3.52
CA PHE A 71 -1.38 -20.89 -3.33
C PHE A 71 -2.56 -21.48 -2.55
N PRO A 72 -2.94 -20.90 -1.39
CA PRO A 72 -3.92 -21.49 -0.49
C PRO A 72 -5.32 -21.50 -1.08
N ALA A 73 -6.02 -22.62 -0.96
CA ALA A 73 -7.43 -22.71 -1.34
C ALA A 73 -8.27 -21.81 -0.41
N GLY A 74 -9.25 -21.10 -1.00
CA GLY A 74 -10.16 -20.22 -0.26
C GLY A 74 -9.64 -18.83 0.05
N THR A 75 -8.41 -18.50 -0.37
CA THR A 75 -7.88 -17.14 -0.33
C THR A 75 -7.97 -16.53 -1.73
N SER A 76 -8.36 -15.24 -1.85
CA SER A 76 -8.30 -14.58 -3.17
C SER A 76 -6.86 -14.39 -3.61
N PHE A 77 -6.61 -14.50 -4.92
CA PHE A 77 -5.27 -14.26 -5.47
C PHE A 77 -4.74 -12.86 -5.14
N THR A 78 -5.61 -11.85 -5.19
CA THR A 78 -5.28 -10.46 -4.83
C THR A 78 -4.75 -10.35 -3.40
N THR A 79 -5.48 -10.92 -2.42
CA THR A 79 -5.06 -10.90 -1.01
C THR A 79 -3.71 -11.59 -0.82
N TRP A 80 -3.52 -12.75 -1.43
CA TRP A 80 -2.28 -13.51 -1.35
C TRP A 80 -1.09 -12.75 -1.99
N LEU A 81 -1.27 -12.21 -3.19
CA LEU A 81 -0.22 -11.47 -3.89
C LEU A 81 0.16 -10.19 -3.13
N TYR A 82 -0.83 -9.44 -2.61
CA TYR A 82 -0.54 -8.20 -1.89
C TYR A 82 0.09 -8.45 -0.53
N ARG A 83 -0.17 -9.59 0.10
CA ARG A 83 0.59 -10.04 1.28
C ARG A 83 2.07 -10.26 0.94
N ILE A 84 2.38 -10.92 -0.17
CA ILE A 84 3.76 -11.07 -0.66
C ILE A 84 4.38 -9.69 -0.95
N ALA A 85 3.67 -8.80 -1.64
CA ALA A 85 4.14 -7.47 -1.97
C ALA A 85 4.46 -6.65 -0.70
N MET A 86 3.56 -6.67 0.27
CA MET A 86 3.72 -5.95 1.54
C MET A 86 4.91 -6.49 2.35
N SER A 87 5.00 -7.81 2.50
CA SER A 87 6.12 -8.44 3.22
C SER A 87 7.47 -8.17 2.55
N THR A 88 7.52 -8.20 1.23
CA THR A 88 8.73 -7.90 0.44
C THR A 88 9.15 -6.45 0.62
N ALA A 89 8.22 -5.51 0.51
CA ALA A 89 8.48 -4.08 0.68
C ALA A 89 8.92 -3.73 2.11
N LEU A 90 8.27 -4.33 3.12
CA LEU A 90 8.65 -4.18 4.53
C LEU A 90 10.06 -4.74 4.79
N ALA A 91 10.40 -5.90 4.23
CA ALA A 91 11.73 -6.47 4.37
C ALA A 91 12.82 -5.60 3.74
N GLN A 92 12.55 -4.97 2.58
CA GLN A 92 13.45 -4.00 1.97
C GLN A 92 13.66 -2.78 2.87
N ARG A 93 12.55 -2.21 3.38
CA ARG A 93 12.60 -1.06 4.28
C ARG A 93 13.37 -1.35 5.57
N GLN A 94 13.22 -2.54 6.17
CA GLN A 94 13.91 -2.93 7.40
C GLN A 94 15.43 -3.10 7.21
N ARG A 95 15.88 -3.56 6.04
CA ARG A 95 17.31 -3.70 5.71
C ARG A 95 18.06 -2.37 5.75
N GLU A 96 17.39 -1.28 5.42
CA GLU A 96 17.96 0.07 5.37
C GLU A 96 17.77 0.86 6.68
N ARG A 97 17.01 0.35 7.64
CA ARG A 97 16.77 1.01 8.93
C ARG A 97 17.96 0.92 9.88
N GLY A 98 18.99 1.73 9.60
CA GLY A 98 19.83 2.31 10.65
C GLY A 98 19.31 3.67 11.13
N ARG A 99 18.09 4.10 10.75
CA ARG A 99 17.52 5.42 11.06
C ARG A 99 16.46 5.36 12.15
N PRO A 100 16.52 6.26 13.16
CA PRO A 100 15.52 6.29 14.22
C PRO A 100 14.13 6.61 13.66
N SER A 101 13.12 5.88 14.14
CA SER A 101 11.72 6.19 13.92
C SER A 101 11.41 7.51 14.62
N TYR A 102 10.93 8.51 13.90
CA TYR A 102 10.47 9.76 14.49
C TYR A 102 9.09 9.57 15.12
N SER A 103 8.89 10.16 16.32
CA SER A 103 7.58 10.17 16.98
C SER A 103 6.58 10.99 16.17
N LEU A 104 5.35 10.46 16.05
CA LEU A 104 4.22 11.16 15.40
C LEU A 104 3.57 12.21 16.30
N GLU A 105 3.90 12.22 17.59
CA GLU A 105 3.27 13.13 18.58
C GLU A 105 3.29 14.61 18.19
N PRO A 106 4.35 15.17 17.58
CA PRO A 106 4.36 16.58 17.16
C PRO A 106 3.35 16.90 16.05
N PHE A 107 2.88 15.87 15.30
CA PHE A 107 1.98 16.04 14.15
C PHE A 107 0.54 15.64 14.46
N LEU A 108 0.27 15.10 15.65
CA LEU A 108 -1.09 14.76 16.05
C LEU A 108 -1.84 16.02 16.47
N PRO A 109 -3.14 16.13 16.10
CA PRO A 109 -3.97 17.24 16.57
C PRO A 109 -4.10 17.18 18.09
N ALA A 110 -3.94 18.32 18.74
CA ALA A 110 -4.14 18.45 20.18
C ALA A 110 -5.64 18.55 20.47
N PHE A 111 -6.10 17.80 21.48
CA PHE A 111 -7.46 17.90 22.00
C PHE A 111 -7.44 18.50 23.40
N ASP A 112 -8.40 19.36 23.71
CA ASP A 112 -8.58 19.85 25.05
C ASP A 112 -9.16 18.76 25.98
N ARG A 113 -9.28 19.07 27.29
CA ARG A 113 -9.84 18.13 28.28
C ARG A 113 -11.30 17.76 28.02
N ALA A 114 -12.00 18.50 27.16
CA ALA A 114 -13.38 18.25 26.75
C ALA A 114 -13.47 17.45 25.43
N GLY A 115 -12.33 17.01 24.88
CA GLY A 115 -12.25 16.26 23.61
C GLY A 115 -12.46 17.14 22.37
N ARG A 116 -12.36 18.48 22.49
CA ARG A 116 -12.46 19.38 21.35
C ARG A 116 -11.09 19.58 20.74
N LEU A 117 -11.04 19.59 19.40
CA LEU A 117 -9.83 19.93 18.66
C LEU A 117 -9.36 21.33 19.07
N VAL A 118 -8.14 21.41 19.59
CA VAL A 118 -7.47 22.70 19.78
C VAL A 118 -7.10 23.18 18.39
N ALA A 119 -7.87 24.17 17.87
CA ALA A 119 -7.75 24.66 16.52
C ALA A 119 -6.28 25.05 16.21
N SER A 120 -5.70 24.42 15.21
CA SER A 120 -4.64 25.06 14.47
C SER A 120 -5.30 26.18 13.66
N GLU A 121 -4.87 27.41 13.82
CA GLU A 121 -5.35 28.57 13.04
C GLU A 121 -4.86 28.48 11.58
N GLY A 122 -5.12 27.35 10.91
CA GLY A 122 -4.84 27.13 9.51
C GLY A 122 -6.04 27.53 8.66
N ARG A 123 -5.93 28.66 7.97
CA ARG A 123 -6.88 29.05 6.94
C ARG A 123 -6.87 28.03 5.82
N TRP A 124 -8.04 27.48 5.50
CA TRP A 124 -8.26 26.85 4.20
C TRP A 124 -7.99 27.88 3.11
N ARG A 125 -6.88 27.74 2.38
CA ARG A 125 -6.71 28.41 1.11
C ARG A 125 -7.31 27.50 0.06
N ASP A 126 -8.21 28.04 -0.77
CA ASP A 126 -8.62 27.42 -2.01
C ASP A 126 -7.35 27.26 -2.87
N VAL A 127 -6.95 26.02 -3.06
CA VAL A 127 -5.77 25.68 -3.88
C VAL A 127 -6.24 25.66 -5.32
N ASP A 128 -6.10 26.77 -6.01
CA ASP A 128 -6.16 26.81 -7.46
C ASP A 128 -4.91 26.05 -8.01
N GLY A 129 -5.18 24.84 -8.56
CA GLY A 129 -4.16 23.86 -8.88
C GLY A 129 -3.22 24.29 -9.99
N THR A 130 -1.97 24.61 -9.63
CA THR A 130 -0.86 24.65 -10.54
C THR A 130 0.04 23.42 -10.35
N ILE A 131 0.62 22.89 -11.43
CA ILE A 131 1.46 21.69 -11.48
C ILE A 131 2.62 21.75 -10.47
N VAL A 132 3.10 22.95 -10.10
CA VAL A 132 4.17 23.15 -9.12
C VAL A 132 3.70 22.78 -7.70
N GLU A 133 2.47 23.13 -7.34
CA GLU A 133 1.87 22.83 -6.04
C GLU A 133 1.65 21.31 -5.86
N GLU A 134 1.28 20.59 -6.94
CA GLU A 134 1.14 19.13 -6.89
C GLU A 134 2.49 18.43 -6.61
N MET A 135 3.60 18.92 -7.15
CA MET A 135 4.92 18.35 -6.90
C MET A 135 5.41 18.64 -5.47
N GLU A 136 5.15 19.81 -4.91
CA GLU A 136 5.48 20.18 -3.53
C GLU A 136 4.63 19.39 -2.54
N ILE A 137 3.33 19.28 -2.76
CA ILE A 137 2.41 18.48 -1.93
C ILE A 137 2.84 17.00 -1.96
N THR A 138 3.25 16.46 -3.10
CA THR A 138 3.73 15.07 -3.21
C THR A 138 5.03 14.87 -2.43
N GLY A 139 5.92 15.85 -2.41
CA GLY A 139 7.16 15.83 -1.62
C GLY A 139 6.86 15.80 -0.13
N VAL A 140 6.04 16.73 0.34
CA VAL A 140 5.63 16.84 1.74
C VAL A 140 4.86 15.60 2.20
N LEU A 141 3.96 15.06 1.37
CA LEU A 141 3.24 13.82 1.66
C LEU A 141 4.19 12.64 1.84
N ARG A 142 5.23 12.55 0.99
CA ARG A 142 6.25 11.50 1.10
C ARG A 142 7.03 11.63 2.40
N GLU A 143 7.49 12.83 2.75
CA GLU A 143 8.21 13.07 4.01
C GLU A 143 7.33 12.75 5.22
N ALA A 144 6.06 13.12 5.19
CA ALA A 144 5.10 12.78 6.23
C ALA A 144 4.92 11.28 6.37
N LEU A 145 4.79 10.55 5.27
CA LEU A 145 4.70 9.11 5.27
C LEU A 145 5.99 8.46 5.83
N GLU A 146 7.17 9.08 5.66
CA GLU A 146 8.41 8.58 6.26
C GLU A 146 8.43 8.64 7.79
N CYS A 147 7.65 9.54 8.39
CA CYS A 147 7.52 9.67 9.85
C CYS A 147 6.52 8.69 10.48
N ILE A 148 5.75 7.96 9.65
CA ILE A 148 4.72 7.02 10.13
C ILE A 148 5.35 5.65 10.35
N ASP A 149 4.88 4.92 11.39
CA ASP A 149 5.26 3.53 11.59
C ASP A 149 4.80 2.66 10.41
N ASP A 150 5.50 1.55 10.18
CA ASP A 150 5.29 0.71 8.99
C ASP A 150 3.90 0.11 8.93
N HIS A 151 3.30 -0.21 10.06
CA HIS A 151 1.98 -0.83 10.10
C HIS A 151 0.88 0.17 9.74
N ALA A 152 0.92 1.39 10.30
CA ALA A 152 -0.02 2.45 9.98
C ALA A 152 0.13 2.89 8.51
N ARG A 153 1.38 2.98 8.00
CA ARG A 153 1.67 3.26 6.58
C ARG A 153 1.09 2.17 5.69
N ALA A 154 1.31 0.89 6.00
CA ALA A 154 0.77 -0.23 5.25
C ALA A 154 -0.77 -0.21 5.21
N ALA A 155 -1.41 0.05 6.35
CA ALA A 155 -2.86 0.20 6.42
C ALA A 155 -3.37 1.34 5.53
N PHE A 156 -2.69 2.50 5.55
CA PHE A 156 -3.02 3.65 4.69
C PHE A 156 -2.85 3.33 3.20
N VAL A 157 -1.74 2.70 2.82
CA VAL A 157 -1.48 2.30 1.41
C VAL A 157 -2.57 1.37 0.90
N LEU A 158 -2.93 0.34 1.67
CA LEU A 158 -3.95 -0.63 1.24
C LEU A 158 -5.35 -0.01 1.21
N ARG A 159 -5.70 0.80 2.23
CA ARG A 159 -7.06 1.32 2.37
C ARG A 159 -7.32 2.59 1.55
N ASP A 160 -6.37 3.52 1.53
CA ASP A 160 -6.58 4.86 0.96
C ASP A 160 -5.99 5.01 -0.44
N LEU A 161 -4.85 4.36 -0.75
CA LEU A 161 -4.25 4.43 -2.08
C LEU A 161 -4.74 3.32 -3.02
N LEU A 162 -5.02 2.12 -2.49
CA LEU A 162 -5.56 1.00 -3.27
C LEU A 162 -7.06 0.79 -3.08
N GLU A 163 -7.70 1.58 -2.23
CA GLU A 163 -9.16 1.59 -1.96
C GLU A 163 -9.73 0.23 -1.54
N LEU A 164 -8.90 -0.66 -0.96
CA LEU A 164 -9.34 -1.98 -0.57
C LEU A 164 -10.36 -1.92 0.58
N PRO A 165 -11.34 -2.84 0.63
CA PRO A 165 -12.20 -3.01 1.79
C PRO A 165 -11.41 -3.25 3.08
N LEU A 166 -11.97 -2.83 4.24
CA LEU A 166 -11.30 -2.99 5.53
C LEU A 166 -10.96 -4.45 5.84
N ASP A 167 -11.84 -5.38 5.46
CA ASP A 167 -11.65 -6.82 5.70
C ASP A 167 -10.50 -7.37 4.86
N GLU A 168 -10.38 -6.95 3.59
CA GLU A 168 -9.28 -7.36 2.72
C GLU A 168 -7.94 -6.77 3.19
N ALA A 169 -7.90 -5.49 3.52
CA ALA A 169 -6.70 -4.86 4.08
C ALA A 169 -6.29 -5.53 5.41
N GLY A 170 -7.27 -5.88 6.25
CA GLY A 170 -7.05 -6.65 7.47
C GLY A 170 -6.50 -8.04 7.21
N ALA A 171 -7.03 -8.75 6.21
CA ALA A 171 -6.54 -10.07 5.81
C ALA A 171 -5.10 -10.01 5.27
N ILE A 172 -4.75 -8.96 4.51
CA ILE A 172 -3.39 -8.77 3.98
C ILE A 172 -2.39 -8.52 5.12
N LEU A 173 -2.73 -7.67 6.10
CA LEU A 173 -1.87 -7.30 7.22
C LEU A 173 -2.01 -8.22 8.45
N GLU A 174 -2.79 -9.30 8.34
CA GLU A 174 -3.05 -10.26 9.43
C GLU A 174 -3.55 -9.59 10.72
N THR A 175 -4.43 -8.59 10.55
CA THR A 175 -4.99 -7.81 11.65
C THR A 175 -6.50 -7.62 11.52
N SER A 176 -7.14 -7.09 12.56
CA SER A 176 -8.59 -6.85 12.51
C SER A 176 -8.95 -5.60 11.68
N PRO A 177 -10.13 -5.56 11.04
CA PRO A 177 -10.63 -4.39 10.33
C PRO A 177 -10.72 -3.13 11.21
N GLY A 178 -10.96 -3.32 12.52
CA GLY A 178 -10.98 -2.23 13.51
C GLY A 178 -9.61 -1.58 13.72
N VAL A 179 -8.54 -2.36 13.65
CA VAL A 179 -7.16 -1.85 13.70
C VAL A 179 -6.89 -1.04 12.42
N ILE A 180 -7.20 -1.57 11.24
CA ILE A 180 -7.03 -0.86 9.96
C ILE A 180 -7.75 0.49 9.99
N ARG A 181 -9.02 0.51 10.43
CA ARG A 181 -9.80 1.76 10.55
C ARG A 181 -9.13 2.78 11.46
N ARG A 182 -8.62 2.36 12.61
CA ARG A 182 -7.95 3.24 13.57
C ARG A 182 -6.65 3.80 13.02
N GLU A 183 -5.82 2.94 12.42
CA GLU A 183 -4.53 3.37 11.87
C GLU A 183 -4.72 4.33 10.68
N THR A 184 -5.60 4.02 9.74
CA THR A 184 -5.89 4.92 8.61
C THR A 184 -6.49 6.26 9.08
N HIS A 185 -7.37 6.25 10.09
CA HIS A 185 -7.89 7.49 10.65
C HIS A 185 -6.77 8.35 11.27
N ARG A 186 -5.87 7.73 12.02
CA ARG A 186 -4.69 8.40 12.62
C ARG A 186 -3.80 9.03 11.56
N VAL A 187 -3.51 8.30 10.48
CA VAL A 187 -2.70 8.81 9.36
C VAL A 187 -3.39 9.99 8.68
N ARG A 188 -4.69 9.90 8.41
CA ARG A 188 -5.45 11.01 7.80
C ARG A 188 -5.44 12.27 8.66
N LEU A 189 -5.59 12.14 9.98
CA LEU A 189 -5.51 13.28 10.90
C LEU A 189 -4.13 13.94 10.88
N MET A 190 -3.08 13.13 10.86
CA MET A 190 -1.70 13.62 10.75
C MET A 190 -1.46 14.36 9.43
N LEU A 191 -1.85 13.77 8.31
CA LEU A 191 -1.70 14.39 6.99
C LEU A 191 -2.49 15.71 6.90
N ARG A 192 -3.70 15.75 7.47
CA ARG A 192 -4.49 16.98 7.56
C ARG A 192 -3.77 18.05 8.36
N GLY A 193 -3.26 17.72 9.55
CA GLY A 193 -2.50 18.67 10.36
C GLY A 193 -1.20 19.16 9.73
N LEU A 194 -0.66 18.41 8.77
CA LEU A 194 0.52 18.81 7.99
C LEU A 194 0.12 19.80 6.88
N ILE A 195 -0.93 19.49 6.13
CA ILE A 195 -1.47 20.36 5.07
C ILE A 195 -1.93 21.71 5.63
N ASP A 196 -2.54 21.73 6.81
CA ASP A 196 -2.99 22.95 7.47
C ASP A 196 -1.82 23.89 7.89
N ARG A 197 -0.57 23.44 7.81
CA ARG A 197 0.66 24.20 8.14
C ARG A 197 1.41 24.73 6.91
N LEU A 198 1.08 24.22 5.71
CA LEU A 198 1.63 24.70 4.42
C LEU A 198 0.89 25.96 3.95
#